data_95b90fe0f378ce537feca8739e1f1a54
#
_entry.id   95b90fe0f378ce537feca8739e1f1a54
#
_cell.length_a   1.000
_cell.length_b   1.000
_cell.length_c   1.000
_cell.angle_alpha   90.00
_cell.angle_beta   90.00
_cell.angle_gamma   90.00
#
_symmetry.space_group_name_H-M   'P 1'
#
loop_
_entity.id
_entity.type
_entity.pdbx_description
1 polymer ?
#
loop_
_entity_poly.entity_id
_entity_poly.type
_entity_poly.pdbx_seq_one_letter_code
_entity_poly.pdbx_strand_id
1 'polypeptide(L)'
;MLKTVALAARFVKQSVAKTNGLSRSIATTARCSYIDDQGAKGANVAPNQELQLTYLTEEDKQGIAVLGLNRPKARNSFSKSLVNQLLDAIEVLAHDKNVRVVIVRSLVPGIFCAGADLKERATFTQQEVSRFVSKLRQMMVNIEQMPTPVVAAIDGAALGGGLEMALACDMRVVATNAKLGLVETKLGIIPGAGGTQRLPRILNPAVAKELIFTARQFSGEEAKGLGIVNHAVQPNETGDAAYQRALQLAMEIVPNGPVGVRMAKKAIDKGLQVDIGTGYAIEEACYAQVIPTKDRLEGLRAFAEKRKPNFIGE
;
A
#
# COMPACT_ATOMS: atom_id res chain seq x y z
N MET A 1 -27.80 38.45 31.13
CA MET A 1 -27.17 37.22 30.65
C MET A 1 -28.11 36.10 30.18
N LEU A 2 -29.38 36.35 29.92
CA LEU A 2 -30.38 35.31 29.52
C LEU A 2 -30.96 35.48 28.11
N LYS A 3 -30.48 36.46 27.33
CA LYS A 3 -30.93 36.68 25.94
C LYS A 3 -29.99 36.15 24.84
N THR A 4 -28.77 35.71 25.19
CA THR A 4 -27.76 35.24 24.22
C THR A 4 -27.82 33.73 23.98
N VAL A 5 -28.48 32.95 24.84
CA VAL A 5 -28.60 31.49 24.71
C VAL A 5 -29.76 31.09 23.82
N ALA A 6 -30.76 31.93 23.62
CA ALA A 6 -31.92 31.62 22.77
C ALA A 6 -31.66 31.76 21.25
N LEU A 7 -30.57 32.44 20.83
CA LEU A 7 -30.25 32.67 19.42
C LEU A 7 -29.45 31.50 18.84
N ALA A 8 -28.67 30.80 19.65
CA ALA A 8 -27.88 29.64 19.21
C ALA A 8 -28.75 28.38 18.93
N ALA A 9 -29.86 28.24 19.66
CA ALA A 9 -30.77 27.10 19.50
C ALA A 9 -31.66 27.16 18.25
N ARG A 10 -31.80 28.34 17.62
CA ARG A 10 -32.56 28.49 16.35
C ARG A 10 -31.76 28.20 15.11
N PHE A 11 -30.44 28.37 15.15
CA PHE A 11 -29.56 28.05 14.00
C PHE A 11 -29.31 26.53 13.81
N VAL A 12 -29.36 25.72 14.86
CA VAL A 12 -29.17 24.26 14.78
C VAL A 12 -30.42 23.57 14.25
N LYS A 13 -31.64 24.10 14.42
CA LYS A 13 -32.86 23.47 13.89
C LYS A 13 -33.14 23.74 12.39
N GLN A 14 -32.53 24.74 11.78
CA GLN A 14 -32.67 25.00 10.34
C GLN A 14 -31.62 24.28 9.46
N SER A 15 -30.53 23.75 10.04
CA SER A 15 -29.51 23.01 9.32
C SER A 15 -29.85 21.53 9.13
N VAL A 16 -30.75 20.96 9.95
CA VAL A 16 -31.09 19.50 9.89
C VAL A 16 -32.23 19.19 8.90
N ALA A 17 -32.95 20.22 8.42
CA ALA A 17 -34.10 20.03 7.50
C ALA A 17 -33.72 20.11 6.00
N LYS A 18 -32.47 20.33 5.61
CA LYS A 18 -32.02 20.44 4.21
C LYS A 18 -31.08 19.31 3.73
N THR A 19 -30.80 18.28 4.55
CA THR A 19 -29.91 17.17 4.17
C THR A 19 -30.63 15.87 3.78
N ASN A 20 -31.97 15.85 3.75
CA ASN A 20 -32.74 14.66 3.35
C ASN A 20 -33.10 14.59 1.85
N GLY A 21 -32.45 15.39 1.01
CA GLY A 21 -32.74 15.47 -0.44
C GLY A 21 -31.59 15.04 -1.37
N LEU A 22 -30.43 14.63 -0.85
CA LEU A 22 -29.24 14.31 -1.68
C LEU A 22 -28.70 12.89 -1.47
N SER A 23 -29.57 11.95 -1.11
CA SER A 23 -29.19 10.53 -0.93
C SER A 23 -29.69 9.66 -2.11
N ARG A 24 -29.58 10.14 -3.35
CA ARG A 24 -29.75 9.29 -4.55
C ARG A 24 -28.98 9.93 -5.69
N SER A 25 -27.71 9.64 -5.83
CA SER A 25 -26.93 9.65 -7.08
C SER A 25 -25.42 9.66 -6.84
N ILE A 26 -24.87 8.74 -6.04
CA ILE A 26 -23.47 8.33 -6.16
C ILE A 26 -23.45 6.79 -6.11
N ALA A 27 -24.10 6.20 -7.09
CA ALA A 27 -23.97 4.78 -7.42
C ALA A 27 -23.66 4.70 -8.91
N THR A 28 -22.50 5.20 -9.31
CA THR A 28 -22.00 5.03 -10.68
C THR A 28 -20.54 4.59 -10.61
N THR A 29 -20.40 3.26 -10.50
CA THR A 29 -19.43 2.42 -11.19
C THR A 29 -17.94 2.71 -11.01
N ALA A 30 -17.38 2.34 -9.88
CA ALA A 30 -16.11 1.61 -9.90
C ALA A 30 -16.45 0.13 -9.61
N ARG A 31 -16.81 -0.64 -10.62
CA ARG A 31 -16.86 -2.10 -10.53
C ARG A 31 -15.41 -2.59 -10.51
N CYS A 32 -14.82 -2.69 -9.33
CA CYS A 32 -13.69 -3.57 -9.10
C CYS A 32 -14.20 -4.99 -9.38
N SER A 33 -13.75 -5.63 -10.45
CA SER A 33 -14.14 -7.01 -10.75
C SER A 33 -13.46 -7.91 -9.72
N TYR A 34 -14.27 -8.50 -8.83
CA TYR A 34 -13.85 -9.58 -7.95
C TYR A 34 -13.64 -10.83 -8.81
N ILE A 35 -12.46 -11.41 -8.75
CA ILE A 35 -12.17 -12.72 -9.33
C ILE A 35 -11.83 -13.64 -8.15
N ASP A 36 -12.59 -14.72 -7.99
CA ASP A 36 -12.21 -15.83 -7.14
C ASP A 36 -11.10 -16.65 -7.83
N ASP A 37 -10.22 -17.27 -7.07
CA ASP A 37 -9.01 -17.96 -7.55
C ASP A 37 -9.34 -19.32 -8.24
N GLN A 38 -10.59 -19.65 -8.40
CA GLN A 38 -11.07 -20.80 -9.16
C GLN A 38 -11.14 -20.39 -10.64
N GLY A 39 -10.03 -20.51 -11.34
CA GLY A 39 -9.84 -20.20 -12.76
C GLY A 39 -11.04 -20.43 -13.68
N ALA A 40 -12.07 -19.64 -13.54
CA ALA A 40 -13.21 -19.61 -14.44
C ALA A 40 -12.74 -19.09 -15.81
N LYS A 41 -12.56 -20.00 -16.75
CA LYS A 41 -12.47 -19.68 -18.17
C LYS A 41 -13.66 -18.83 -18.54
N GLY A 42 -13.47 -17.50 -18.69
CA GLY A 42 -14.50 -16.65 -19.27
C GLY A 42 -14.92 -15.40 -18.50
N ALA A 43 -14.19 -14.91 -17.51
CA ALA A 43 -14.42 -13.55 -17.02
C ALA A 43 -13.93 -12.55 -18.08
N ASN A 44 -14.86 -11.87 -18.77
CA ASN A 44 -14.55 -10.72 -19.63
C ASN A 44 -13.89 -9.65 -18.75
N VAL A 45 -12.55 -9.61 -18.74
CA VAL A 45 -11.80 -8.48 -18.18
C VAL A 45 -12.26 -7.25 -18.95
N ALA A 46 -12.83 -6.28 -18.25
CA ALA A 46 -13.26 -5.03 -18.89
C ALA A 46 -12.06 -4.46 -19.68
N PRO A 47 -12.25 -3.99 -20.92
CA PRO A 47 -11.16 -3.70 -21.88
C PRO A 47 -10.16 -2.62 -21.44
N ASN A 48 -10.29 -2.02 -20.24
CA ASN A 48 -9.43 -0.97 -19.68
C ASN A 48 -8.98 -1.24 -18.25
N GLN A 49 -8.97 -2.49 -17.77
CA GLN A 49 -8.56 -2.79 -16.41
C GLN A 49 -7.03 -2.91 -16.31
N GLU A 50 -6.38 -1.85 -15.79
CA GLU A 50 -4.93 -1.79 -15.59
C GLU A 50 -4.50 -2.32 -14.20
N LEU A 51 -5.47 -2.56 -13.31
CA LEU A 51 -5.29 -3.11 -11.97
C LEU A 51 -6.27 -4.26 -11.74
N GLN A 52 -5.79 -5.34 -11.14
CA GLN A 52 -6.60 -6.45 -10.67
C GLN A 52 -6.54 -6.51 -9.14
N LEU A 53 -7.68 -6.50 -8.46
CA LEU A 53 -7.81 -6.80 -7.04
C LEU A 53 -8.34 -8.23 -6.88
N THR A 54 -7.59 -9.06 -6.16
CA THR A 54 -7.95 -10.46 -5.89
C THR A 54 -7.90 -10.70 -4.38
N TYR A 55 -8.94 -11.35 -3.84
CA TYR A 55 -8.94 -11.89 -2.49
C TYR A 55 -8.62 -13.38 -2.57
N LEU A 56 -7.62 -13.84 -1.81
CA LEU A 56 -7.29 -15.25 -1.79
C LEU A 56 -8.32 -16.00 -0.93
N THR A 57 -8.83 -17.10 -1.46
CA THR A 57 -9.97 -17.85 -0.86
C THR A 57 -9.57 -19.19 -0.25
N GLU A 58 -8.34 -19.68 -0.52
CA GLU A 58 -7.82 -20.90 0.10
C GLU A 58 -7.72 -20.71 1.61
N GLU A 59 -8.05 -21.76 2.36
CA GLU A 59 -8.19 -21.73 3.81
C GLU A 59 -6.99 -21.14 4.55
N ASP A 60 -5.78 -21.47 4.09
CA ASP A 60 -4.50 -21.00 4.66
C ASP A 60 -4.11 -19.59 4.22
N LYS A 61 -4.81 -19.00 3.22
CA LYS A 61 -4.55 -17.69 2.64
C LYS A 61 -5.68 -16.68 2.87
N GLN A 62 -6.72 -17.06 3.60
CA GLN A 62 -7.80 -16.15 3.93
C GLN A 62 -7.27 -14.90 4.65
N GLY A 63 -7.79 -13.73 4.26
CA GLY A 63 -7.33 -12.45 4.79
C GLY A 63 -6.18 -11.81 3.99
N ILE A 64 -5.72 -12.44 2.90
CA ILE A 64 -4.74 -11.87 1.98
C ILE A 64 -5.45 -11.29 0.75
N ALA A 65 -5.20 -10.01 0.48
CA ALA A 65 -5.61 -9.35 -0.75
C ALA A 65 -4.39 -9.06 -1.63
N VAL A 66 -4.55 -9.21 -2.95
CA VAL A 66 -3.48 -8.99 -3.94
C VAL A 66 -3.88 -7.88 -4.90
N LEU A 67 -3.05 -6.84 -4.99
CA LEU A 67 -3.12 -5.78 -6.00
C LEU A 67 -2.16 -6.14 -7.14
N GLY A 68 -2.70 -6.61 -8.25
CA GLY A 68 -1.96 -7.00 -9.45
C GLY A 68 -1.95 -5.89 -10.50
N LEU A 69 -0.78 -5.28 -10.74
CA LEU A 69 -0.59 -4.32 -11.83
C LEU A 69 -0.61 -5.05 -13.18
N ASN A 70 -1.48 -4.62 -14.10
CA ASN A 70 -1.70 -5.30 -15.38
C ASN A 70 -1.78 -4.33 -16.56
N ARG A 71 -0.68 -3.66 -16.85
CA ARG A 71 -0.55 -2.72 -17.97
C ARG A 71 0.65 -3.07 -18.87
N PRO A 72 0.61 -4.21 -19.59
CA PRO A 72 1.77 -4.76 -20.29
C PRO A 72 2.35 -3.83 -21.35
N LYS A 73 1.51 -3.19 -22.17
CA LYS A 73 1.93 -2.28 -23.26
C LYS A 73 2.71 -1.05 -22.76
N ALA A 74 2.51 -0.67 -21.51
CA ALA A 74 3.17 0.48 -20.90
C ALA A 74 4.08 0.08 -19.71
N ARG A 75 4.42 -1.20 -19.57
CA ARG A 75 5.32 -1.71 -18.52
C ARG A 75 4.88 -1.26 -17.12
N ASN A 76 3.59 -1.30 -16.84
CA ASN A 76 2.95 -0.86 -15.60
C ASN A 76 3.25 0.59 -15.21
N SER A 77 3.61 1.46 -16.16
CA SER A 77 3.81 2.88 -15.86
C SER A 77 2.51 3.55 -15.42
N PHE A 78 2.63 4.51 -14.50
CA PHE A 78 1.49 5.23 -13.93
C PHE A 78 0.84 6.17 -14.93
N SER A 79 -0.33 5.78 -15.44
CA SER A 79 -1.29 6.63 -16.13
C SER A 79 -2.26 7.28 -15.14
N LYS A 80 -3.03 8.28 -15.59
CA LYS A 80 -4.17 8.81 -14.80
C LYS A 80 -5.15 7.69 -14.42
N SER A 81 -5.40 6.74 -15.35
CA SER A 81 -6.28 5.60 -15.15
C SER A 81 -5.78 4.66 -14.04
N LEU A 82 -4.53 4.17 -14.15
CA LEU A 82 -3.97 3.25 -13.17
C LEU A 82 -3.89 3.88 -11.77
N VAL A 83 -3.52 5.17 -11.68
CA VAL A 83 -3.46 5.89 -10.39
C VAL A 83 -4.85 5.99 -9.76
N ASN A 84 -5.92 6.24 -10.54
CA ASN A 84 -7.28 6.26 -10.04
C ASN A 84 -7.70 4.89 -9.53
N GLN A 85 -7.50 3.82 -10.32
CA GLN A 85 -7.84 2.44 -9.93
C GLN A 85 -7.10 2.01 -8.66
N LEU A 86 -5.82 2.40 -8.50
CA LEU A 86 -5.06 2.14 -7.27
C LEU A 86 -5.64 2.89 -6.07
N LEU A 87 -5.99 4.17 -6.22
CA LEU A 87 -6.58 4.95 -5.12
C LEU A 87 -7.92 4.34 -4.68
N ASP A 88 -8.78 3.97 -5.62
CA ASP A 88 -10.08 3.34 -5.33
C ASP A 88 -9.89 1.98 -4.62
N ALA A 89 -8.94 1.15 -5.10
CA ALA A 89 -8.66 -0.14 -4.49
C ALA A 89 -8.05 0.01 -3.07
N ILE A 90 -7.15 0.96 -2.86
CA ILE A 90 -6.55 1.26 -1.55
C ILE A 90 -7.63 1.70 -0.57
N GLU A 91 -8.57 2.55 -1.00
CA GLU A 91 -9.68 3.00 -0.16
C GLU A 91 -10.58 1.84 0.27
N VAL A 92 -10.94 0.96 -0.66
CA VAL A 92 -11.72 -0.26 -0.36
C VAL A 92 -10.98 -1.14 0.66
N LEU A 93 -9.71 -1.44 0.41
CA LEU A 93 -8.90 -2.30 1.27
C LEU A 93 -8.64 -1.71 2.66
N ALA A 94 -8.52 -0.40 2.77
CA ALA A 94 -8.31 0.28 4.06
C ALA A 94 -9.50 0.12 5.03
N HIS A 95 -10.70 -0.07 4.48
CA HIS A 95 -11.94 -0.22 5.24
C HIS A 95 -12.42 -1.67 5.37
N ASP A 96 -11.81 -2.63 4.66
CA ASP A 96 -12.17 -4.03 4.73
C ASP A 96 -11.54 -4.70 5.96
N LYS A 97 -12.39 -5.05 6.93
CA LYS A 97 -11.97 -5.68 8.19
C LYS A 97 -11.46 -7.11 8.00
N ASN A 98 -11.84 -7.78 6.91
CA ASN A 98 -11.43 -9.16 6.63
C ASN A 98 -10.01 -9.21 6.06
N VAL A 99 -9.50 -8.11 5.50
CA VAL A 99 -8.14 -8.05 4.97
C VAL A 99 -7.14 -7.85 6.10
N ARG A 100 -6.18 -8.76 6.19
CA ARG A 100 -5.10 -8.80 7.20
C ARG A 100 -3.75 -8.45 6.62
N VAL A 101 -3.53 -8.70 5.33
CA VAL A 101 -2.29 -8.35 4.58
C VAL A 101 -2.66 -8.01 3.14
N VAL A 102 -1.99 -7.01 2.59
CA VAL A 102 -2.08 -6.67 1.16
C VAL A 102 -0.73 -6.95 0.49
N ILE A 103 -0.76 -7.63 -0.66
CA ILE A 103 0.42 -7.83 -1.50
C ILE A 103 0.26 -7.01 -2.77
N VAL A 104 1.25 -6.17 -3.10
CA VAL A 104 1.33 -5.45 -4.37
C VAL A 104 2.31 -6.17 -5.27
N ARG A 105 1.85 -6.63 -6.45
CA ARG A 105 2.68 -7.32 -7.42
C ARG A 105 2.42 -6.86 -8.86
N SER A 106 3.25 -7.26 -9.77
CA SER A 106 2.98 -7.19 -11.21
C SER A 106 2.40 -8.50 -11.73
N LEU A 107 1.47 -8.40 -12.68
CA LEU A 107 1.01 -9.53 -13.51
C LEU A 107 1.73 -9.53 -14.86
N VAL A 108 2.64 -8.58 -15.10
CA VAL A 108 3.43 -8.46 -16.33
C VAL A 108 4.84 -8.99 -16.07
N PRO A 109 5.30 -10.01 -16.80
CA PRO A 109 6.62 -10.59 -16.58
C PRO A 109 7.77 -9.59 -16.74
N GLY A 110 8.79 -9.70 -15.90
CA GLY A 110 10.04 -8.94 -15.98
C GLY A 110 9.96 -7.47 -15.61
N ILE A 111 8.81 -6.99 -15.23
CA ILE A 111 8.59 -5.60 -14.81
C ILE A 111 7.67 -5.54 -13.60
N PHE A 112 8.06 -4.81 -12.56
CA PHE A 112 7.15 -4.42 -11.48
C PHE A 112 6.41 -3.17 -11.89
N CYS A 113 7.12 -2.04 -12.07
CA CYS A 113 6.56 -0.78 -12.57
C CYS A 113 7.69 0.11 -13.09
N ALA A 114 7.51 0.67 -14.30
CA ALA A 114 8.50 1.54 -14.94
C ALA A 114 8.45 3.02 -14.49
N GLY A 115 7.60 3.37 -13.52
CA GLY A 115 7.41 4.73 -13.04
C GLY A 115 6.30 5.47 -13.78
N ALA A 116 6.43 6.79 -13.93
CA ALA A 116 5.39 7.60 -14.59
C ALA A 116 5.31 7.31 -16.11
N ASP A 117 4.10 7.35 -16.68
CA ASP A 117 3.91 7.25 -18.12
C ASP A 117 4.40 8.54 -18.81
N LEU A 118 5.61 8.49 -19.34
CA LEU A 118 6.24 9.65 -20.00
C LEU A 118 5.51 10.06 -21.29
N LYS A 119 4.84 9.13 -21.99
CA LYS A 119 4.07 9.44 -23.19
C LYS A 119 2.82 10.25 -22.83
N GLU A 120 2.09 9.83 -21.80
CA GLU A 120 0.94 10.59 -21.32
C GLU A 120 1.39 11.92 -20.72
N ARG A 121 2.48 11.95 -19.94
CA ARG A 121 3.01 13.18 -19.34
C ARG A 121 3.49 14.23 -20.35
N ALA A 122 3.97 13.82 -21.52
CA ALA A 122 4.38 14.74 -22.57
C ALA A 122 3.24 15.62 -23.11
N THR A 123 1.98 15.20 -22.88
CA THR A 123 0.78 15.95 -23.26
C THR A 123 0.27 16.90 -22.19
N PHE A 124 0.85 16.86 -20.97
CA PHE A 124 0.35 17.64 -19.83
C PHE A 124 0.85 19.07 -19.85
N THR A 125 -0.02 20.00 -19.48
CA THR A 125 0.36 21.34 -19.08
C THR A 125 1.15 21.33 -17.77
N GLN A 126 1.88 22.38 -17.45
CA GLN A 126 2.62 22.50 -16.18
C GLN A 126 1.71 22.29 -14.96
N GLN A 127 0.47 22.80 -15.02
CA GLN A 127 -0.49 22.64 -13.94
C GLN A 127 -0.95 21.18 -13.79
N GLU A 128 -1.18 20.48 -14.91
CA GLU A 128 -1.52 19.06 -14.89
C GLU A 128 -0.38 18.18 -14.37
N VAL A 129 0.87 18.50 -14.74
CA VAL A 129 2.06 17.82 -14.18
C VAL A 129 2.08 17.95 -12.66
N SER A 130 1.92 19.18 -12.14
CA SER A 130 1.90 19.43 -10.69
C SER A 130 0.78 18.65 -9.98
N ARG A 131 -0.43 18.68 -10.53
CA ARG A 131 -1.59 17.95 -10.00
C ARG A 131 -1.38 16.43 -10.03
N PHE A 132 -0.82 15.91 -11.11
CA PHE A 132 -0.55 14.48 -11.25
C PHE A 132 0.52 14.00 -10.26
N VAL A 133 1.62 14.74 -10.10
CA VAL A 133 2.67 14.41 -9.12
C VAL A 133 2.13 14.46 -7.69
N SER A 134 1.29 15.47 -7.38
CA SER A 134 0.63 15.57 -6.07
C SER A 134 -0.28 14.37 -5.82
N LYS A 135 -1.08 13.95 -6.82
CA LYS A 135 -1.97 12.79 -6.73
C LYS A 135 -1.19 11.49 -6.58
N LEU A 136 -0.09 11.33 -7.31
CA LEU A 136 0.80 10.18 -7.19
C LEU A 136 1.42 10.10 -5.79
N ARG A 137 1.87 11.24 -5.25
CA ARG A 137 2.38 11.31 -3.87
C ARG A 137 1.31 10.94 -2.85
N GLN A 138 0.08 11.43 -3.02
CA GLN A 138 -1.04 11.08 -2.13
C GLN A 138 -1.32 9.56 -2.17
N MET A 139 -1.27 8.94 -3.34
CA MET A 139 -1.42 7.49 -3.48
C MET A 139 -0.34 6.74 -2.67
N MET A 140 0.93 7.18 -2.73
CA MET A 140 2.01 6.58 -1.93
C MET A 140 1.79 6.76 -0.43
N VAL A 141 1.30 7.94 -0.02
CA VAL A 141 0.93 8.21 1.38
C VAL A 141 -0.22 7.30 1.82
N ASN A 142 -1.22 7.08 0.97
CA ASN A 142 -2.34 6.20 1.29
C ASN A 142 -1.88 4.73 1.45
N ILE A 143 -0.93 4.25 0.63
CA ILE A 143 -0.32 2.91 0.80
C ILE A 143 0.40 2.83 2.15
N GLU A 144 1.25 3.80 2.46
CA GLU A 144 2.02 3.85 3.71
C GLU A 144 1.11 3.90 4.94
N GLN A 145 0.00 4.66 4.88
CA GLN A 145 -0.94 4.85 5.98
C GLN A 145 -2.03 3.78 6.05
N MET A 146 -2.02 2.80 5.16
CA MET A 146 -2.97 1.69 5.23
C MET A 146 -2.92 1.04 6.61
N PRO A 147 -4.05 0.80 7.28
CA PRO A 147 -4.04 0.15 8.59
C PRO A 147 -3.44 -1.26 8.54
N THR A 148 -3.67 -1.96 7.43
CA THR A 148 -3.22 -3.32 7.17
C THR A 148 -1.80 -3.32 6.61
N PRO A 149 -0.91 -4.26 6.99
CA PRO A 149 0.41 -4.42 6.39
C PRO A 149 0.36 -4.58 4.88
N VAL A 150 1.29 -3.91 4.18
CA VAL A 150 1.43 -3.96 2.73
C VAL A 150 2.82 -4.49 2.35
N VAL A 151 2.87 -5.52 1.51
CA VAL A 151 4.11 -6.15 1.04
C VAL A 151 4.26 -5.92 -0.45
N ALA A 152 5.36 -5.32 -0.89
CA ALA A 152 5.71 -5.25 -2.30
C ALA A 152 6.46 -6.52 -2.72
N ALA A 153 5.96 -7.20 -3.76
CA ALA A 153 6.58 -8.37 -4.39
C ALA A 153 7.13 -7.97 -5.76
N ILE A 154 8.45 -7.92 -5.88
CA ILE A 154 9.16 -7.28 -7.00
C ILE A 154 9.91 -8.36 -7.80
N ASP A 155 9.22 -8.99 -8.75
CA ASP A 155 9.81 -10.02 -9.62
C ASP A 155 10.50 -9.44 -10.85
N GLY A 156 10.43 -8.13 -11.06
CA GLY A 156 11.02 -7.46 -12.21
C GLY A 156 11.40 -6.03 -11.92
N ALA A 157 11.69 -5.25 -12.96
CA ALA A 157 12.21 -3.89 -12.81
C ALA A 157 11.22 -2.96 -12.08
N ALA A 158 11.72 -2.26 -11.05
CA ALA A 158 11.02 -1.21 -10.27
C ALA A 158 11.81 0.11 -10.40
N LEU A 159 11.39 1.00 -11.30
CA LEU A 159 12.13 2.20 -11.65
C LEU A 159 11.31 3.46 -11.36
N GLY A 160 11.99 4.51 -10.91
CA GLY A 160 11.36 5.80 -10.62
C GLY A 160 10.17 5.65 -9.67
N GLY A 161 8.99 6.15 -10.08
CA GLY A 161 7.75 6.00 -9.32
C GLY A 161 7.40 4.56 -8.93
N GLY A 162 7.87 3.56 -9.70
CA GLY A 162 7.69 2.14 -9.34
C GLY A 162 8.48 1.74 -8.09
N LEU A 163 9.71 2.24 -7.95
CA LEU A 163 10.47 2.07 -6.71
C LEU A 163 9.89 2.94 -5.58
N GLU A 164 9.38 4.16 -5.89
CA GLU A 164 8.71 5.00 -4.89
C GLU A 164 7.48 4.29 -4.29
N MET A 165 6.70 3.56 -5.12
CA MET A 165 5.58 2.74 -4.63
C MET A 165 6.06 1.58 -3.75
N ALA A 166 7.11 0.88 -4.16
CA ALA A 166 7.68 -0.20 -3.34
C ALA A 166 8.19 0.31 -1.99
N LEU A 167 8.81 1.50 -1.96
CA LEU A 167 9.28 2.17 -0.73
C LEU A 167 8.13 2.64 0.17
N ALA A 168 6.94 2.86 -0.37
CA ALA A 168 5.75 3.21 0.41
C ALA A 168 5.07 1.99 1.07
N CYS A 169 5.38 0.77 0.64
CA CYS A 169 4.94 -0.45 1.29
C CYS A 169 5.74 -0.69 2.58
N ASP A 170 5.17 -1.43 3.53
CA ASP A 170 5.84 -1.77 4.80
C ASP A 170 7.05 -2.66 4.57
N MET A 171 6.89 -3.67 3.75
CA MET A 171 7.92 -4.67 3.45
C MET A 171 8.10 -4.85 1.95
N ARG A 172 9.31 -5.29 1.56
CA ARG A 172 9.71 -5.51 0.17
C ARG A 172 10.40 -6.86 0.04
N VAL A 173 9.89 -7.67 -0.88
CA VAL A 173 10.54 -8.91 -1.34
C VAL A 173 10.91 -8.70 -2.79
N VAL A 174 12.12 -9.07 -3.20
CA VAL A 174 12.64 -8.81 -4.54
C VAL A 174 13.31 -10.05 -5.13
N ALA A 175 13.19 -10.26 -6.45
CA ALA A 175 14.04 -11.22 -7.16
C ALA A 175 15.47 -10.66 -7.27
N THR A 176 16.50 -11.49 -7.03
CA THR A 176 17.92 -11.05 -7.00
C THR A 176 18.35 -10.33 -8.26
N ASN A 177 17.81 -10.71 -9.42
CA ASN A 177 18.10 -10.14 -10.74
C ASN A 177 17.21 -8.94 -11.12
N ALA A 178 16.22 -8.56 -10.29
CA ALA A 178 15.37 -7.40 -10.56
C ALA A 178 16.21 -6.12 -10.58
N LYS A 179 15.81 -5.17 -11.42
CA LYS A 179 16.49 -3.85 -11.54
C LYS A 179 15.70 -2.79 -10.80
N LEU A 180 16.32 -2.17 -9.80
CA LEU A 180 15.72 -1.10 -9.01
C LEU A 180 16.47 0.21 -9.25
N GLY A 181 15.79 1.36 -9.09
CA GLY A 181 16.46 2.66 -9.16
C GLY A 181 15.49 3.84 -9.18
N LEU A 182 15.92 4.95 -8.57
CA LEU A 182 15.30 6.26 -8.72
C LEU A 182 16.04 6.99 -9.83
N VAL A 183 15.52 6.89 -11.04
CA VAL A 183 16.23 7.27 -12.28
C VAL A 183 15.84 8.64 -12.84
N GLU A 184 15.07 9.40 -12.10
CA GLU A 184 14.41 10.64 -12.51
C GLU A 184 15.39 11.74 -12.90
N THR A 185 16.56 11.80 -12.28
CA THR A 185 17.58 12.83 -12.56
C THR A 185 18.14 12.73 -13.98
N LYS A 186 18.12 11.55 -14.62
CA LYS A 186 18.42 11.38 -16.06
C LYS A 186 17.43 12.10 -16.97
N LEU A 187 16.25 12.44 -16.46
CA LEU A 187 15.20 13.15 -17.19
C LEU A 187 15.13 14.63 -16.80
N GLY A 188 16.11 15.14 -16.03
CA GLY A 188 16.11 16.52 -15.53
C GLY A 188 15.03 16.81 -14.49
N ILE A 189 14.49 15.78 -13.82
CA ILE A 189 13.50 15.89 -12.75
C ILE A 189 13.96 15.14 -11.51
N ILE A 190 13.19 15.19 -10.43
CA ILE A 190 13.49 14.47 -9.19
C ILE A 190 12.42 13.40 -8.91
N PRO A 191 12.70 12.40 -8.05
CA PRO A 191 11.67 11.53 -7.49
C PRO A 191 10.61 12.37 -6.78
N GLY A 192 9.39 12.42 -7.33
CA GLY A 192 8.35 13.37 -6.90
C GLY A 192 7.28 12.77 -6.00
N ALA A 193 7.23 11.42 -5.89
CA ALA A 193 6.21 10.72 -5.12
C ALA A 193 6.70 10.20 -3.76
N GLY A 194 7.83 10.71 -3.29
CA GLY A 194 8.35 10.45 -1.94
C GLY A 194 9.69 9.71 -1.89
N GLY A 195 10.30 9.37 -3.05
CA GLY A 195 11.58 8.67 -3.09
C GLY A 195 12.71 9.43 -2.42
N THR A 196 12.77 10.77 -2.59
CA THR A 196 13.73 11.63 -1.90
C THR A 196 13.55 11.67 -0.38
N GLN A 197 12.40 11.24 0.12
CA GLN A 197 12.10 11.21 1.55
C GLN A 197 12.22 9.81 2.16
N ARG A 198 11.70 8.78 1.47
CA ARG A 198 11.69 7.41 1.99
C ARG A 198 13.04 6.73 1.89
N LEU A 199 13.73 6.87 0.75
CA LEU A 199 15.02 6.20 0.56
C LEU A 199 16.06 6.63 1.61
N PRO A 200 16.30 7.94 1.89
CA PRO A 200 17.29 8.36 2.90
C PRO A 200 16.84 8.13 4.35
N ARG A 201 15.61 7.69 4.60
CA ARG A 201 15.15 7.21 5.91
C ARG A 201 15.40 5.72 6.11
N ILE A 202 15.62 4.98 5.04
CA ILE A 202 15.96 3.54 5.05
C ILE A 202 17.49 3.38 5.00
N LEU A 203 18.18 4.20 4.21
CA LEU A 203 19.61 4.16 3.98
C LEU A 203 20.35 5.32 4.65
N ASN A 204 21.67 5.19 4.73
CA ASN A 204 22.52 6.36 4.97
C ASN A 204 22.22 7.43 3.90
N PRO A 205 21.97 8.70 4.28
CA PRO A 205 21.66 9.78 3.35
C PRO A 205 22.69 10.00 2.23
N ALA A 206 23.98 9.73 2.48
CA ALA A 206 25.03 9.85 1.45
C ALA A 206 24.84 8.79 0.36
N VAL A 207 24.54 7.54 0.74
CA VAL A 207 24.24 6.45 -0.20
C VAL A 207 22.96 6.75 -1.00
N ALA A 208 21.91 7.24 -0.35
CA ALA A 208 20.68 7.64 -1.04
C ALA A 208 20.94 8.77 -2.07
N LYS A 209 21.77 9.76 -1.72
CA LYS A 209 22.19 10.84 -2.64
C LYS A 209 22.97 10.30 -3.83
N GLU A 210 23.92 9.40 -3.60
CA GLU A 210 24.67 8.74 -4.68
C GLU A 210 23.72 8.06 -5.66
N LEU A 211 22.81 7.20 -5.16
CA LEU A 211 21.86 6.48 -6.01
C LEU A 211 20.96 7.42 -6.83
N ILE A 212 20.44 8.48 -6.20
CA ILE A 212 19.56 9.45 -6.86
C ILE A 212 20.31 10.35 -7.82
N PHE A 213 21.46 10.91 -7.42
CA PHE A 213 22.20 11.87 -8.26
C PHE A 213 22.78 11.23 -9.51
N THR A 214 23.26 9.99 -9.39
CA THR A 214 23.79 9.22 -10.52
C THR A 214 22.70 8.52 -11.32
N ALA A 215 21.44 8.50 -10.81
CA ALA A 215 20.34 7.71 -11.34
C ALA A 215 20.75 6.24 -11.58
N ARG A 216 21.58 5.72 -10.68
CA ARG A 216 22.11 4.35 -10.77
C ARG A 216 21.00 3.34 -10.59
N GLN A 217 21.00 2.33 -11.43
CA GLN A 217 20.21 1.13 -11.22
C GLN A 217 21.06 0.09 -10.49
N PHE A 218 20.43 -0.65 -9.61
CA PHE A 218 21.05 -1.69 -8.80
C PHE A 218 20.19 -2.95 -8.80
N SER A 219 20.81 -4.10 -8.51
CA SER A 219 20.12 -5.40 -8.49
C SER A 219 19.32 -5.60 -7.20
N GLY A 220 18.41 -6.60 -7.20
CA GLY A 220 17.72 -7.02 -5.98
C GLY A 220 18.69 -7.56 -4.94
N GLU A 221 19.77 -8.24 -5.35
CA GLU A 221 20.83 -8.70 -4.45
C GLU A 221 21.52 -7.51 -3.77
N GLU A 222 21.91 -6.49 -4.54
CA GLU A 222 22.51 -5.27 -4.00
C GLU A 222 21.52 -4.52 -3.08
N ALA A 223 20.23 -4.45 -3.44
CA ALA A 223 19.19 -3.86 -2.59
C ALA A 223 19.09 -4.54 -1.21
N LYS A 224 19.31 -5.87 -1.15
CA LYS A 224 19.36 -6.61 0.11
C LYS A 224 20.59 -6.24 0.91
N GLY A 225 21.76 -6.17 0.27
CA GLY A 225 23.00 -5.72 0.91
C GLY A 225 22.95 -4.30 1.46
N LEU A 226 22.22 -3.41 0.78
CA LEU A 226 21.98 -2.03 1.21
C LEU A 226 20.91 -1.90 2.29
N GLY A 227 20.14 -2.95 2.58
CA GLY A 227 19.04 -2.89 3.55
C GLY A 227 17.73 -2.25 3.00
N ILE A 228 17.62 -2.07 1.68
CA ILE A 228 16.41 -1.51 1.05
C ILE A 228 15.24 -2.50 1.10
N VAL A 229 15.52 -3.81 1.05
CA VAL A 229 14.53 -4.88 0.98
C VAL A 229 14.68 -5.87 2.12
N ASN A 230 13.57 -6.47 2.55
CA ASN A 230 13.54 -7.49 3.61
C ASN A 230 14.13 -8.82 3.12
N HIS A 231 13.78 -9.23 1.89
CA HIS A 231 14.23 -10.49 1.30
C HIS A 231 14.61 -10.29 -0.17
N ALA A 232 15.72 -10.91 -0.58
CA ALA A 232 16.07 -11.13 -1.97
C ALA A 232 16.04 -12.65 -2.24
N VAL A 233 15.33 -13.05 -3.29
CA VAL A 233 15.12 -14.46 -3.64
C VAL A 233 15.59 -14.75 -5.06
N GLN A 234 16.13 -15.96 -5.29
CA GLN A 234 16.51 -16.37 -6.63
C GLN A 234 15.27 -16.47 -7.53
N PRO A 235 15.34 -16.00 -8.78
CA PRO A 235 14.26 -16.17 -9.73
C PRO A 235 13.89 -17.65 -9.90
N ASN A 236 12.60 -17.91 -10.11
CA ASN A 236 12.07 -19.23 -10.46
C ASN A 236 11.65 -19.27 -11.95
N GLU A 237 11.30 -20.45 -12.43
CA GLU A 237 10.87 -20.66 -13.83
C GLU A 237 9.57 -19.92 -14.16
N THR A 238 8.68 -19.73 -13.18
CA THR A 238 7.39 -19.03 -13.33
C THR A 238 7.54 -17.51 -13.30
N GLY A 239 8.70 -16.98 -12.89
CA GLY A 239 8.98 -15.53 -12.83
C GLY A 239 8.22 -14.81 -11.72
N ASP A 240 7.86 -15.52 -10.65
CA ASP A 240 7.06 -15.01 -9.52
C ASP A 240 7.67 -15.34 -8.14
N ALA A 241 8.97 -15.60 -8.08
CA ALA A 241 9.67 -16.01 -6.86
C ALA A 241 9.49 -15.01 -5.70
N ALA A 242 9.54 -13.70 -6.00
CA ALA A 242 9.31 -12.66 -4.99
C ALA A 242 7.85 -12.68 -4.50
N TYR A 243 6.89 -12.93 -5.39
CA TYR A 243 5.49 -13.08 -4.99
C TYR A 243 5.30 -14.29 -4.08
N GLN A 244 5.87 -15.45 -4.42
CA GLN A 244 5.77 -16.66 -3.59
C GLN A 244 6.36 -16.43 -2.19
N ARG A 245 7.49 -15.74 -2.07
CA ARG A 245 8.06 -15.41 -0.77
C ARG A 245 7.25 -14.35 -0.02
N ALA A 246 6.68 -13.36 -0.73
CA ALA A 246 5.76 -12.38 -0.13
C ALA A 246 4.48 -13.06 0.39
N LEU A 247 3.97 -14.06 -0.33
CA LEU A 247 2.83 -14.87 0.09
C LEU A 247 3.13 -15.64 1.38
N GLN A 248 4.29 -16.31 1.46
CA GLN A 248 4.73 -16.96 2.68
C GLN A 248 4.80 -15.98 3.87
N LEU A 249 5.39 -14.79 3.66
CA LEU A 249 5.44 -13.75 4.69
C LEU A 249 4.04 -13.28 5.12
N ALA A 250 3.11 -13.14 4.17
CA ALA A 250 1.72 -12.81 4.47
C ALA A 250 1.05 -13.91 5.31
N MET A 251 1.28 -15.18 4.98
CA MET A 251 0.78 -16.34 5.75
C MET A 251 1.38 -16.41 7.18
N GLU A 252 2.59 -15.89 7.41
CA GLU A 252 3.17 -15.73 8.74
C GLU A 252 2.48 -14.62 9.56
N ILE A 253 1.93 -13.60 8.89
CA ILE A 253 1.26 -12.44 9.52
C ILE A 253 -0.21 -12.74 9.83
N VAL A 254 -0.94 -13.35 8.90
CA VAL A 254 -2.39 -13.59 8.98
C VAL A 254 -2.84 -14.25 10.29
N PRO A 255 -2.13 -15.24 10.88
CA PRO A 255 -2.53 -15.86 12.12
C PRO A 255 -2.43 -14.96 13.36
N ASN A 256 -1.80 -13.79 13.26
CA ASN A 256 -1.63 -12.88 14.39
C ASN A 256 -2.87 -11.99 14.59
N GLY A 257 -3.08 -11.51 15.82
CA GLY A 257 -4.22 -10.66 16.16
C GLY A 257 -4.25 -9.35 15.32
N PRO A 258 -5.25 -9.16 14.44
CA PRO A 258 -5.21 -8.10 13.44
C PRO A 258 -5.24 -6.69 14.06
N VAL A 259 -5.89 -6.50 15.21
CA VAL A 259 -5.85 -5.21 15.93
C VAL A 259 -4.43 -4.94 16.44
N GLY A 260 -3.77 -5.96 17.01
CA GLY A 260 -2.40 -5.86 17.47
C GLY A 260 -1.42 -5.49 16.35
N VAL A 261 -1.52 -6.17 15.19
CA VAL A 261 -0.68 -5.89 14.02
C VAL A 261 -0.88 -4.46 13.51
N ARG A 262 -2.13 -4.01 13.38
CA ARG A 262 -2.46 -2.63 12.95
C ARG A 262 -1.93 -1.58 13.92
N MET A 263 -2.04 -1.82 15.22
CA MET A 263 -1.56 -0.90 16.24
C MET A 263 -0.04 -0.88 16.32
N ALA A 264 0.64 -2.02 16.16
CA ALA A 264 2.08 -2.09 16.07
C ALA A 264 2.61 -1.30 14.85
N LYS A 265 2.01 -1.50 13.67
CA LYS A 265 2.34 -0.69 12.48
C LYS A 265 2.19 0.80 12.77
N LYS A 266 1.04 1.22 13.31
CA LYS A 266 0.77 2.63 13.61
C LYS A 266 1.76 3.22 14.62
N ALA A 267 2.10 2.49 15.66
CA ALA A 267 3.07 2.92 16.67
C ALA A 267 4.47 3.09 16.07
N ILE A 268 4.92 2.16 15.24
CA ILE A 268 6.22 2.22 14.55
C ILE A 268 6.24 3.42 13.58
N ASP A 269 5.26 3.52 12.67
CA ASP A 269 5.23 4.54 11.62
C ASP A 269 5.17 5.96 12.18
N LYS A 270 4.39 6.18 13.25
CA LYS A 270 4.25 7.50 13.86
C LYS A 270 5.38 7.79 14.85
N GLY A 271 5.83 6.80 15.59
CA GLY A 271 6.92 6.94 16.54
C GLY A 271 8.26 7.30 15.89
N LEU A 272 8.54 6.77 14.69
CA LEU A 272 9.75 7.11 13.94
C LEU A 272 9.77 8.54 13.37
N GLN A 273 8.66 9.29 13.46
CA GLN A 273 8.57 10.66 12.97
C GLN A 273 8.77 11.72 14.04
N VAL A 274 8.92 11.31 15.30
CA VAL A 274 9.00 12.18 16.48
C VAL A 274 10.18 11.79 17.39
N ASP A 275 10.41 12.55 18.45
CA ASP A 275 11.36 12.16 19.49
C ASP A 275 10.87 10.93 20.27
N ILE A 276 11.78 10.20 20.90
CA ILE A 276 11.49 8.92 21.57
C ILE A 276 10.44 9.05 22.67
N GLY A 277 10.43 10.16 23.42
CA GLY A 277 9.44 10.41 24.48
C GLY A 277 8.03 10.53 23.92
N THR A 278 7.85 11.30 22.86
CA THR A 278 6.60 11.39 22.10
C THR A 278 6.25 10.05 21.47
N GLY A 279 7.26 9.29 20.99
CA GLY A 279 7.08 7.94 20.45
C GLY A 279 6.48 6.97 21.47
N TYR A 280 6.94 7.00 22.72
CA TYR A 280 6.35 6.19 23.81
C TYR A 280 4.90 6.57 24.12
N ALA A 281 4.53 7.85 24.09
CA ALA A 281 3.14 8.25 24.26
C ALA A 281 2.24 7.74 23.12
N ILE A 282 2.75 7.72 21.89
CA ILE A 282 2.05 7.12 20.74
C ILE A 282 1.88 5.60 20.92
N GLU A 283 2.93 4.90 21.35
CA GLU A 283 2.90 3.46 21.64
C GLU A 283 1.86 3.15 22.72
N GLU A 284 1.85 3.89 23.82
CA GLU A 284 0.86 3.77 24.90
C GLU A 284 -0.57 3.93 24.38
N ALA A 285 -0.81 4.97 23.57
CA ALA A 285 -2.13 5.21 22.96
C ALA A 285 -2.54 4.08 22.00
N CYS A 286 -1.60 3.51 21.25
CA CYS A 286 -1.84 2.34 20.39
C CYS A 286 -2.11 1.08 21.23
N TYR A 287 -1.33 0.86 22.29
CA TYR A 287 -1.51 -0.29 23.17
C TYR A 287 -2.87 -0.25 23.90
N ALA A 288 -3.32 0.95 24.31
CA ALA A 288 -4.63 1.14 24.90
C ALA A 288 -5.78 0.64 24.01
N GLN A 289 -5.63 0.68 22.67
CA GLN A 289 -6.64 0.14 21.75
C GLN A 289 -6.68 -1.40 21.74
N VAL A 290 -5.59 -2.06 22.12
CA VAL A 290 -5.51 -3.53 22.15
C VAL A 290 -6.07 -4.09 23.45
N ILE A 291 -5.97 -3.35 24.57
CA ILE A 291 -6.38 -3.81 25.90
C ILE A 291 -7.83 -4.33 25.94
N PRO A 292 -8.85 -3.66 25.39
CA PRO A 292 -10.25 -4.10 25.49
C PRO A 292 -10.63 -5.21 24.51
N THR A 293 -9.71 -5.64 23.63
CA THR A 293 -10.06 -6.59 22.55
C THR A 293 -10.32 -8.00 23.06
N LYS A 294 -11.26 -8.69 22.42
CA LYS A 294 -11.49 -10.12 22.62
C LYS A 294 -10.26 -10.95 22.22
N ASP A 295 -9.58 -10.52 21.17
CA ASP A 295 -8.36 -11.16 20.66
C ASP A 295 -7.24 -11.21 21.72
N ARG A 296 -7.09 -10.16 22.54
CA ARG A 296 -6.13 -10.18 23.66
C ARG A 296 -6.46 -11.28 24.66
N LEU A 297 -7.73 -11.43 25.01
CA LEU A 297 -8.17 -12.46 25.96
C LEU A 297 -8.04 -13.87 25.35
N GLU A 298 -8.36 -13.99 24.07
CA GLU A 298 -8.19 -15.24 23.31
C GLU A 298 -6.70 -15.65 23.26
N GLY A 299 -5.81 -14.71 22.97
CA GLY A 299 -4.36 -14.97 22.95
C GLY A 299 -3.83 -15.49 24.28
N LEU A 300 -4.25 -14.88 25.40
CA LEU A 300 -3.88 -15.34 26.74
C LEU A 300 -4.43 -16.72 27.07
N ARG A 301 -5.68 -16.99 26.68
CA ARG A 301 -6.34 -18.28 26.88
C ARG A 301 -5.66 -19.37 26.05
N ALA A 302 -5.47 -19.12 24.76
CA ALA A 302 -4.83 -20.07 23.84
C ALA A 302 -3.40 -20.43 24.30
N PHE A 303 -2.65 -19.44 24.80
CA PHE A 303 -1.32 -19.68 25.38
C PHE A 303 -1.38 -20.59 26.60
N ALA A 304 -2.29 -20.34 27.54
CA ALA A 304 -2.46 -21.17 28.73
C ALA A 304 -2.89 -22.61 28.39
N GLU A 305 -3.73 -22.74 27.36
CA GLU A 305 -4.28 -24.05 26.88
C GLU A 305 -3.34 -24.74 25.86
N LYS A 306 -2.21 -24.13 25.49
CA LYS A 306 -1.23 -24.65 24.52
C LYS A 306 -1.85 -24.99 23.15
N ARG A 307 -2.80 -24.19 22.69
CA ARG A 307 -3.45 -24.29 21.38
C ARG A 307 -3.19 -23.06 20.50
N LYS A 308 -3.48 -23.18 19.22
CA LYS A 308 -3.50 -22.01 18.32
C LYS A 308 -4.65 -21.06 18.71
N PRO A 309 -4.41 -19.75 18.75
CA PRO A 309 -5.47 -18.77 18.95
C PRO A 309 -6.36 -18.64 17.72
N ASN A 310 -7.61 -18.25 17.93
CA ASN A 310 -8.55 -17.87 16.87
C ASN A 310 -8.90 -16.38 16.99
N PHE A 311 -8.15 -15.54 16.30
CA PHE A 311 -8.33 -14.09 16.34
C PHE A 311 -9.38 -13.63 15.33
N ILE A 312 -10.35 -12.85 15.81
CA ILE A 312 -11.49 -12.36 15.01
C ILE A 312 -11.43 -10.86 14.70
N GLY A 313 -10.45 -10.14 15.25
CA GLY A 313 -10.28 -8.70 15.02
C GLY A 313 -11.18 -7.80 15.87
N GLU A 314 -11.64 -8.28 17.01
CA GLU A 314 -12.53 -7.57 17.95
C GLU A 314 -11.97 -7.49 19.37
#